data_2cae7dbc33ee59e8203126df640bf00b
#
_entry.id   2cae7dbc33ee59e8203126df640bf00b
#
_cell.length_a   1.000
_cell.length_b   1.000
_cell.length_c   1.000
_cell.angle_alpha   90.00
_cell.angle_beta   90.00
_cell.angle_gamma   90.00
#
_symmetry.space_group_name_H-M   'P 1'
#
loop_
_entity.id
_entity.type
_entity.pdbx_description
1 polymer ?
#
loop_
_entity_poly.entity_id
_entity_poly.type
_entity_poly.pdbx_seq_one_letter_code
_entity_poly.pdbx_strand_id
1 'polypeptide(L)'
;MTVRKRFGQHFLVDESAIDRIHAVLAIQPHDRVLEVGPGLGALTTGLLESADKVVAIEIDRELVGVLKDRYEALEVIEGDVLELEIDQFSGMRVVGNLPYNIISPLLTRLFAHACLIRDMNFMMQREVALRLTSDPGSKAWGRLSVTAQYHCDITYLFDVTSEAFRPQPAVQSAFVRLEPRQRTVNPVDMEGFNSVVRQAFGQRRKRVGNALKGLKVPWQKVGIDPSLRAEQIDVDGFVRIANSCVGNAATTTGEGLE
;
A
#
# COMPACT_ATOMS: atom_id res chain seq x y z
N MET A 1 -14.48 -23.30 15.45
CA MET A 1 -14.43 -21.85 15.24
C MET A 1 -15.07 -21.56 13.88
N THR A 2 -16.07 -20.68 13.81
CA THR A 2 -16.80 -20.42 12.56
C THR A 2 -16.14 -19.25 11.84
N VAL A 3 -15.57 -19.51 10.65
CA VAL A 3 -14.99 -18.45 9.80
C VAL A 3 -16.08 -17.43 9.48
N ARG A 4 -15.88 -16.18 9.86
CA ARG A 4 -16.85 -15.12 9.57
C ARG A 4 -16.64 -14.61 8.15
N LYS A 5 -17.51 -15.06 7.22
CA LYS A 5 -17.49 -14.65 5.80
C LYS A 5 -17.46 -13.12 5.60
N ARG A 6 -17.96 -12.34 6.56
CA ARG A 6 -18.03 -10.88 6.45
C ARG A 6 -16.67 -10.18 6.48
N PHE A 7 -15.60 -10.84 6.99
CA PHE A 7 -14.25 -10.26 7.03
C PHE A 7 -13.34 -10.76 5.91
N GLY A 8 -13.81 -11.70 5.06
CA GLY A 8 -12.99 -12.25 3.96
C GLY A 8 -11.72 -12.96 4.43
N GLN A 9 -11.76 -13.58 5.62
CA GLN A 9 -10.60 -14.19 6.27
C GLN A 9 -10.15 -15.47 5.56
N HIS A 10 -8.85 -15.54 5.26
CA HIS A 10 -8.14 -16.72 4.77
C HIS A 10 -6.91 -16.92 5.67
N PHE A 11 -6.97 -17.88 6.57
CA PHE A 11 -5.88 -18.13 7.52
C PHE A 11 -4.76 -18.91 6.83
N LEU A 12 -3.55 -18.40 6.93
CA LEU A 12 -2.34 -19.08 6.47
C LEU A 12 -2.08 -20.28 7.38
N VAL A 13 -1.91 -21.48 6.79
CA VAL A 13 -1.71 -22.72 7.52
C VAL A 13 -0.53 -23.56 7.01
N ASP A 14 0.10 -23.16 5.92
CA ASP A 14 1.26 -23.83 5.35
C ASP A 14 2.52 -23.39 6.08
N GLU A 15 3.14 -24.29 6.84
CA GLU A 15 4.33 -24.01 7.64
C GLU A 15 5.51 -23.58 6.76
N SER A 16 5.67 -24.17 5.57
CA SER A 16 6.76 -23.80 4.67
C SER A 16 6.65 -22.37 4.14
N ALA A 17 5.42 -21.92 3.91
CA ALA A 17 5.14 -20.53 3.54
C ALA A 17 5.39 -19.58 4.73
N ILE A 18 5.00 -19.98 5.95
CA ILE A 18 5.25 -19.22 7.19
C ILE A 18 6.76 -19.06 7.41
N ASP A 19 7.52 -20.14 7.34
CA ASP A 19 8.98 -20.13 7.51
C ASP A 19 9.66 -19.23 6.46
N ARG A 20 9.21 -19.32 5.21
CA ARG A 20 9.71 -18.48 4.13
C ARG A 20 9.43 -17.00 4.34
N ILE A 21 8.25 -16.66 4.89
CA ILE A 21 7.91 -15.29 5.26
C ILE A 21 8.85 -14.80 6.35
N HIS A 22 9.05 -15.55 7.44
CA HIS A 22 9.97 -15.17 8.50
C HIS A 22 11.41 -15.01 8.01
N ALA A 23 11.87 -15.90 7.14
CA ALA A 23 13.21 -15.81 6.54
C ALA A 23 13.41 -14.51 5.76
N VAL A 24 12.43 -14.10 4.93
CA VAL A 24 12.55 -12.85 4.16
C VAL A 24 12.27 -11.60 4.99
N LEU A 25 11.44 -11.68 6.02
CA LEU A 25 11.25 -10.57 6.98
C LEU A 25 12.56 -10.23 7.68
N ALA A 26 13.38 -11.23 8.01
CA ALA A 26 14.67 -11.08 8.69
C ALA A 26 14.58 -10.11 9.89
N ILE A 27 13.57 -10.31 10.73
CA ILE A 27 13.33 -9.49 11.93
C ILE A 27 14.55 -9.53 12.85
N GLN A 28 14.94 -8.38 13.35
CA GLN A 28 16.08 -8.24 14.26
C GLN A 28 15.60 -8.07 15.71
N PRO A 29 16.42 -8.45 16.73
CA PRO A 29 16.06 -8.34 18.15
C PRO A 29 15.72 -6.93 18.66
N HIS A 30 16.02 -5.90 17.89
CA HIS A 30 15.67 -4.51 18.22
C HIS A 30 14.49 -3.96 17.38
N ASP A 31 13.92 -4.78 16.49
CA ASP A 31 12.80 -4.37 15.68
C ASP A 31 11.50 -4.34 16.50
N ARG A 32 10.70 -3.33 16.22
CA ARG A 32 9.32 -3.23 16.69
C ARG A 32 8.40 -3.52 15.52
N VAL A 33 7.46 -4.44 15.71
CA VAL A 33 6.59 -4.94 14.65
C VAL A 33 5.13 -4.63 14.94
N LEU A 34 4.42 -4.11 13.94
CA LEU A 34 2.97 -4.01 13.91
C LEU A 34 2.43 -5.11 13.00
N GLU A 35 1.72 -6.07 13.56
CA GLU A 35 1.02 -7.10 12.79
C GLU A 35 -0.43 -6.68 12.55
N VAL A 36 -0.83 -6.57 11.28
CA VAL A 36 -2.19 -6.23 10.88
C VAL A 36 -2.95 -7.51 10.52
N GLY A 37 -4.01 -7.79 11.27
CA GLY A 37 -4.84 -8.98 11.07
C GLY A 37 -4.09 -10.27 11.38
N PRO A 38 -3.61 -10.49 12.61
CA PRO A 38 -2.87 -11.69 13.01
C PRO A 38 -3.68 -12.97 12.85
N GLY A 39 -5.01 -12.86 12.85
CA GLY A 39 -5.92 -13.98 12.73
C GLY A 39 -5.73 -15.02 13.84
N LEU A 40 -5.32 -16.23 13.49
CA LEU A 40 -5.00 -17.29 14.44
C LEU A 40 -3.53 -17.26 14.93
N GLY A 41 -2.76 -16.25 14.55
CA GLY A 41 -1.37 -16.07 15.00
C GLY A 41 -0.33 -16.82 14.16
N ALA A 42 -0.60 -17.05 12.88
CA ALA A 42 0.31 -17.78 12.00
C ALA A 42 1.71 -17.14 11.91
N LEU A 43 1.80 -15.83 11.82
CA LEU A 43 3.07 -15.10 11.82
C LEU A 43 3.47 -14.65 13.22
N THR A 44 2.52 -14.44 14.12
CA THR A 44 2.71 -13.87 15.46
C THR A 44 3.79 -14.61 16.27
N THR A 45 3.78 -15.95 16.25
CA THR A 45 4.74 -16.75 17.04
C THR A 45 6.18 -16.40 16.69
N GLY A 46 6.57 -16.49 15.43
CA GLY A 46 7.95 -16.19 15.02
C GLY A 46 8.30 -14.69 15.10
N LEU A 47 7.29 -13.80 15.01
CA LEU A 47 7.52 -12.38 15.27
C LEU A 47 7.88 -12.12 16.74
N LEU A 48 7.15 -12.74 17.68
CA LEU A 48 7.44 -12.63 19.13
C LEU A 48 8.80 -13.23 19.53
N GLU A 49 9.23 -14.27 18.83
CA GLU A 49 10.54 -14.90 19.08
C GLU A 49 11.72 -14.04 18.61
N SER A 50 11.48 -13.14 17.66
CA SER A 50 12.56 -12.43 16.95
C SER A 50 12.61 -10.93 17.24
N ALA A 51 11.48 -10.28 17.56
CA ALA A 51 11.35 -8.83 17.70
C ALA A 51 11.48 -8.39 19.17
N ASP A 52 11.84 -7.12 19.39
CA ASP A 52 11.79 -6.46 20.71
C ASP A 52 10.34 -6.30 21.20
N LYS A 53 9.45 -5.92 20.29
CA LYS A 53 8.04 -5.69 20.60
C LYS A 53 7.16 -6.04 19.41
N VAL A 54 6.05 -6.73 19.68
CA VAL A 54 4.99 -6.99 18.69
C VAL A 54 3.68 -6.40 19.20
N VAL A 55 3.07 -5.56 18.34
CA VAL A 55 1.71 -5.04 18.53
C VAL A 55 0.86 -5.63 17.42
N ALA A 56 -0.30 -6.18 17.74
CA ALA A 56 -1.24 -6.73 16.77
C ALA A 56 -2.55 -5.93 16.76
N ILE A 57 -3.08 -5.67 15.57
CA ILE A 57 -4.41 -5.04 15.38
C ILE A 57 -5.34 -6.08 14.80
N GLU A 58 -6.43 -6.39 15.49
CA GLU A 58 -7.43 -7.36 15.07
C GLU A 58 -8.85 -6.80 15.25
N ILE A 59 -9.66 -6.91 14.19
CA ILE A 59 -11.04 -6.42 14.20
C ILE A 59 -12.03 -7.45 14.75
N ASP A 60 -11.68 -8.73 14.71
CA ASP A 60 -12.53 -9.81 15.21
C ASP A 60 -12.28 -10.04 16.71
N ARG A 61 -13.25 -9.61 17.52
CA ARG A 61 -13.21 -9.73 18.99
C ARG A 61 -12.99 -11.16 19.50
N GLU A 62 -13.48 -12.19 18.78
CA GLU A 62 -13.24 -13.58 19.18
C GLU A 62 -11.77 -13.96 19.01
N LEU A 63 -11.15 -13.50 17.90
CA LEU A 63 -9.71 -13.70 17.66
C LEU A 63 -8.86 -12.90 18.65
N VAL A 64 -9.26 -11.67 19.01
CA VAL A 64 -8.60 -10.89 20.06
C VAL A 64 -8.52 -11.67 21.37
N GLY A 65 -9.63 -12.32 21.78
CA GLY A 65 -9.64 -13.18 22.97
C GLY A 65 -8.63 -14.33 22.86
N VAL A 66 -8.67 -15.07 21.74
CA VAL A 66 -7.75 -16.19 21.48
C VAL A 66 -6.28 -15.75 21.50
N LEU A 67 -5.96 -14.59 20.91
CA LEU A 67 -4.60 -14.07 20.86
C LEU A 67 -4.10 -13.67 22.25
N LYS A 68 -4.91 -13.00 23.06
CA LYS A 68 -4.56 -12.61 24.43
C LYS A 68 -4.37 -13.81 25.34
N ASP A 69 -5.19 -14.86 25.19
CA ASP A 69 -5.06 -16.10 25.97
C ASP A 69 -3.81 -16.89 25.56
N ARG A 70 -3.41 -16.82 24.29
CA ARG A 70 -2.29 -17.59 23.74
C ARG A 70 -0.92 -16.94 23.91
N TYR A 71 -0.87 -15.61 23.84
CA TYR A 71 0.38 -14.85 23.77
C TYR A 71 0.43 -13.75 24.84
N GLU A 72 1.04 -14.01 25.98
CA GLU A 72 1.17 -13.04 27.08
C GLU A 72 2.00 -11.80 26.67
N ALA A 73 3.02 -12.00 25.83
CA ALA A 73 3.91 -10.92 25.37
C ALA A 73 3.34 -10.09 24.21
N LEU A 74 2.17 -10.46 23.65
CA LEU A 74 1.57 -9.74 22.54
C LEU A 74 0.68 -8.59 23.01
N GLU A 75 0.98 -7.39 22.60
CA GLU A 75 0.05 -6.26 22.75
C GLU A 75 -1.04 -6.34 21.69
N VAL A 76 -2.29 -6.67 22.07
CA VAL A 76 -3.41 -6.80 21.13
C VAL A 76 -4.36 -5.61 21.25
N ILE A 77 -4.50 -4.87 20.16
CA ILE A 77 -5.45 -3.76 19.98
C ILE A 77 -6.66 -4.31 19.23
N GLU A 78 -7.85 -4.28 19.87
CA GLU A 78 -9.13 -4.56 19.21
C GLU A 78 -9.56 -3.33 18.41
N GLY A 79 -9.69 -3.45 17.08
CA GLY A 79 -10.13 -2.34 16.26
C GLY A 79 -9.90 -2.51 14.76
N ASP A 80 -10.44 -1.55 14.00
CA ASP A 80 -10.19 -1.45 12.56
C ASP A 80 -8.90 -0.65 12.32
N VAL A 81 -7.93 -1.27 11.67
CA VAL A 81 -6.66 -0.62 11.30
C VAL A 81 -6.88 0.64 10.45
N LEU A 82 -7.99 0.73 9.73
CA LEU A 82 -8.35 1.90 8.94
C LEU A 82 -8.80 3.11 9.78
N GLU A 83 -9.12 2.92 11.06
CA GLU A 83 -9.57 3.98 11.97
C GLU A 83 -8.49 4.43 12.96
N LEU A 84 -7.43 3.62 13.14
CA LEU A 84 -6.39 3.92 14.14
C LEU A 84 -5.41 5.00 13.66
N GLU A 85 -4.86 5.76 14.59
CA GLU A 85 -3.81 6.74 14.32
C GLU A 85 -2.50 6.04 13.99
N ILE A 86 -1.99 6.21 12.76
CA ILE A 86 -0.76 5.54 12.29
C ILE A 86 0.49 6.06 13.00
N ASP A 87 0.49 7.30 13.43
CA ASP A 87 1.63 7.98 14.06
C ASP A 87 2.12 7.27 15.34
N GLN A 88 1.22 6.60 16.07
CA GLN A 88 1.58 5.82 17.24
C GLN A 88 2.49 4.61 16.93
N PHE A 89 2.53 4.18 15.67
CA PHE A 89 3.36 3.07 15.19
C PHE A 89 4.65 3.53 14.50
N SER A 90 5.08 4.76 14.74
CA SER A 90 6.29 5.34 14.15
C SER A 90 7.53 4.49 14.42
N GLY A 91 8.33 4.27 13.37
CA GLY A 91 9.55 3.46 13.40
C GLY A 91 9.32 1.95 13.40
N MET A 92 8.05 1.50 13.38
CA MET A 92 7.72 0.07 13.36
C MET A 92 7.79 -0.50 11.93
N ARG A 93 8.02 -1.81 11.87
CA ARG A 93 7.85 -2.62 10.67
C ARG A 93 6.41 -3.12 10.63
N VAL A 94 5.72 -2.95 9.51
CA VAL A 94 4.33 -3.38 9.37
C VAL A 94 4.27 -4.69 8.62
N VAL A 95 3.61 -5.70 9.20
CA VAL A 95 3.49 -7.03 8.62
C VAL A 95 2.01 -7.44 8.62
N GLY A 96 1.56 -8.18 7.61
CA GLY A 96 0.20 -8.72 7.67
C GLY A 96 -0.16 -9.65 6.52
N ASN A 97 -1.01 -10.64 6.83
CA ASN A 97 -1.75 -11.41 5.86
C ASN A 97 -3.13 -10.77 5.68
N LEU A 98 -3.22 -9.78 4.77
CA LEU A 98 -4.34 -8.87 4.69
C LEU A 98 -5.58 -9.48 4.03
N PRO A 99 -6.78 -9.28 4.61
CA PRO A 99 -8.03 -9.50 3.88
C PRO A 99 -8.05 -8.66 2.59
N TYR A 100 -8.43 -9.28 1.48
CA TYR A 100 -8.27 -8.66 0.15
C TYR A 100 -9.05 -7.36 -0.05
N ASN A 101 -10.16 -7.18 0.66
CA ASN A 101 -11.01 -6.00 0.59
C ASN A 101 -10.40 -4.76 1.25
N ILE A 102 -9.47 -4.92 2.21
CA ILE A 102 -8.87 -3.77 2.93
C ILE A 102 -7.52 -3.32 2.35
N ILE A 103 -6.92 -4.10 1.44
CA ILE A 103 -5.57 -3.81 0.91
C ILE A 103 -5.47 -2.39 0.36
N SER A 104 -6.35 -2.01 -0.58
CA SER A 104 -6.26 -0.70 -1.23
C SER A 104 -6.49 0.47 -0.26
N PRO A 105 -7.51 0.49 0.59
CA PRO A 105 -7.67 1.57 1.57
C PRO A 105 -6.54 1.59 2.59
N LEU A 106 -6.05 0.44 3.05
CA LEU A 106 -4.93 0.38 3.99
C LEU A 106 -3.64 0.93 3.37
N LEU A 107 -3.28 0.51 2.17
CA LEU A 107 -2.11 1.03 1.47
C LEU A 107 -2.21 2.55 1.28
N THR A 108 -3.38 3.07 0.88
CA THR A 108 -3.58 4.52 0.72
C THR A 108 -3.31 5.27 2.04
N ARG A 109 -3.77 4.72 3.16
CA ARG A 109 -3.57 5.29 4.48
C ARG A 109 -2.09 5.21 4.91
N LEU A 110 -1.46 4.05 4.75
CA LEU A 110 -0.04 3.85 5.07
C LEU A 110 0.87 4.74 4.21
N PHE A 111 0.55 4.96 2.94
CA PHE A 111 1.33 5.85 2.07
C PHE A 111 1.30 7.30 2.53
N ALA A 112 0.19 7.78 3.10
CA ALA A 112 0.12 9.13 3.67
C ALA A 112 1.09 9.31 4.87
N HIS A 113 1.47 8.20 5.54
CA HIS A 113 2.35 8.18 6.71
C HIS A 113 3.63 7.36 6.45
N ALA A 114 4.00 7.13 5.18
CA ALA A 114 5.10 6.23 4.83
C ALA A 114 6.42 6.62 5.49
N CYS A 115 6.70 7.92 5.64
CA CYS A 115 7.93 8.41 6.28
C CYS A 115 8.05 8.05 7.77
N LEU A 116 6.97 7.66 8.42
CA LEU A 116 6.95 7.22 9.82
C LEU A 116 7.17 5.71 9.96
N ILE A 117 7.04 4.94 8.89
CA ILE A 117 7.09 3.47 8.88
C ILE A 117 8.48 3.04 8.38
N ARG A 118 9.07 2.02 8.98
CA ARG A 118 10.37 1.51 8.55
C ARG A 118 10.27 0.70 7.25
N ASP A 119 9.40 -0.30 7.22
CA ASP A 119 8.98 -1.04 6.02
C ASP A 119 7.60 -1.67 6.21
N MET A 120 6.99 -2.12 5.12
CA MET A 120 5.70 -2.78 5.10
C MET A 120 5.83 -4.08 4.31
N ASN A 121 5.36 -5.20 4.87
CA ASN A 121 5.49 -6.53 4.28
C ASN A 121 4.12 -7.21 4.30
N PHE A 122 3.52 -7.42 3.14
CA PHE A 122 2.14 -7.89 3.07
C PHE A 122 1.95 -9.09 2.17
N MET A 123 1.14 -10.03 2.66
CA MET A 123 0.45 -10.99 1.84
C MET A 123 -0.77 -10.34 1.20
N MET A 124 -0.93 -10.46 -0.11
CA MET A 124 -2.05 -9.91 -0.86
C MET A 124 -2.36 -10.73 -2.11
N GLN A 125 -3.47 -10.42 -2.78
CA GLN A 125 -3.76 -11.04 -4.08
C GLN A 125 -2.62 -10.79 -5.07
N ARG A 126 -2.22 -11.85 -5.81
CA ARG A 126 -1.15 -11.79 -6.80
C ARG A 126 -1.35 -10.67 -7.84
N GLU A 127 -2.60 -10.44 -8.27
CA GLU A 127 -2.90 -9.37 -9.22
C GLU A 127 -2.59 -7.99 -8.65
N VAL A 128 -2.88 -7.75 -7.36
CA VAL A 128 -2.57 -6.48 -6.69
C VAL A 128 -1.06 -6.31 -6.57
N ALA A 129 -0.33 -7.35 -6.16
CA ALA A 129 1.13 -7.34 -6.10
C ALA A 129 1.77 -7.01 -7.45
N LEU A 130 1.29 -7.63 -8.53
CA LEU A 130 1.75 -7.34 -9.90
C LEU A 130 1.46 -5.91 -10.35
N ARG A 131 0.35 -5.32 -9.90
CA ARG A 131 0.08 -3.88 -10.17
C ARG A 131 1.02 -2.97 -9.41
N LEU A 132 1.33 -3.29 -8.15
CA LEU A 132 2.24 -2.50 -7.33
C LEU A 132 3.66 -2.47 -7.93
N THR A 133 4.12 -3.59 -8.47
CA THR A 133 5.50 -3.78 -8.99
C THR A 133 5.62 -3.61 -10.51
N SER A 134 4.54 -3.22 -11.19
CA SER A 134 4.52 -3.07 -12.64
C SER A 134 5.31 -1.85 -13.11
N ASP A 135 5.87 -1.93 -14.33
CA ASP A 135 6.54 -0.83 -15.00
C ASP A 135 5.58 0.01 -15.86
N PRO A 136 5.91 1.29 -16.10
CA PRO A 136 5.21 2.12 -17.07
C PRO A 136 5.16 1.45 -18.46
N GLY A 137 4.01 1.56 -19.13
CA GLY A 137 3.76 0.94 -20.43
C GLY A 137 3.20 -0.48 -20.35
N SER A 138 3.26 -1.14 -19.20
CA SER A 138 2.66 -2.45 -19.01
C SER A 138 1.14 -2.38 -18.82
N LYS A 139 0.44 -3.50 -19.12
CA LYS A 139 -1.03 -3.60 -18.92
C LYS A 139 -1.44 -3.44 -17.45
N ALA A 140 -0.57 -3.82 -16.51
CA ALA A 140 -0.82 -3.75 -15.08
C ALA A 140 -0.60 -2.34 -14.50
N TRP A 141 0.18 -1.49 -15.20
CA TRP A 141 0.46 -0.13 -14.77
C TRP A 141 -0.82 0.69 -14.63
N GLY A 142 -1.00 1.34 -13.48
CA GLY A 142 -2.19 2.07 -13.19
C GLY A 142 -2.04 3.05 -12.02
N ARG A 143 -3.14 3.64 -11.61
CA ARG A 143 -3.16 4.60 -10.50
C ARG A 143 -2.48 4.03 -9.24
N LEU A 144 -2.78 2.78 -8.89
CA LEU A 144 -2.17 2.14 -7.70
C LEU A 144 -0.65 2.01 -7.83
N SER A 145 -0.16 1.64 -9.03
CA SER A 145 1.28 1.55 -9.32
C SER A 145 1.97 2.89 -9.12
N VAL A 146 1.43 3.96 -9.71
CA VAL A 146 1.98 5.33 -9.59
C VAL A 146 1.99 5.79 -8.14
N THR A 147 0.87 5.64 -7.43
CA THR A 147 0.78 6.09 -6.04
C THR A 147 1.72 5.29 -5.13
N ALA A 148 1.75 3.97 -5.26
CA ALA A 148 2.61 3.13 -4.44
C ALA A 148 4.10 3.38 -4.71
N GLN A 149 4.51 3.42 -5.98
CA GLN A 149 5.91 3.65 -6.36
C GLN A 149 6.34 5.11 -6.20
N TYR A 150 5.40 6.03 -6.00
CA TYR A 150 5.73 7.36 -5.53
C TYR A 150 6.25 7.32 -4.08
N HIS A 151 5.60 6.56 -3.20
CA HIS A 151 5.91 6.52 -1.77
C HIS A 151 6.96 5.48 -1.39
N CYS A 152 7.07 4.37 -2.14
CA CYS A 152 7.88 3.22 -1.76
C CYS A 152 8.65 2.62 -2.94
N ASP A 153 9.80 2.02 -2.63
CA ASP A 153 10.40 0.98 -3.46
C ASP A 153 9.70 -0.34 -3.13
N ILE A 154 9.30 -1.09 -4.16
CA ILE A 154 8.43 -2.25 -3.98
C ILE A 154 9.09 -3.48 -4.58
N THR A 155 9.26 -4.52 -3.74
CA THR A 155 9.83 -5.79 -4.14
C THR A 155 8.78 -6.89 -4.12
N TYR A 156 8.58 -7.55 -5.25
CA TYR A 156 7.81 -8.80 -5.33
C TYR A 156 8.70 -9.93 -4.82
N LEU A 157 8.37 -10.51 -3.67
CA LEU A 157 9.23 -11.50 -3.04
C LEU A 157 8.95 -12.91 -3.56
N PHE A 158 7.69 -13.36 -3.49
CA PHE A 158 7.29 -14.68 -4.00
C PHE A 158 5.78 -14.88 -4.05
N ASP A 159 5.37 -15.89 -4.83
CA ASP A 159 4.00 -16.39 -4.86
C ASP A 159 3.71 -17.32 -3.68
N VAL A 160 2.46 -17.25 -3.17
CA VAL A 160 1.91 -18.21 -2.21
C VAL A 160 0.64 -18.78 -2.81
N THR A 161 0.61 -20.10 -2.93
CA THR A 161 -0.51 -20.80 -3.55
C THR A 161 -1.76 -20.77 -2.67
N SER A 162 -2.91 -20.91 -3.27
CA SER A 162 -4.20 -20.88 -2.55
C SER A 162 -4.36 -22.02 -1.55
N GLU A 163 -3.66 -23.15 -1.77
CA GLU A 163 -3.65 -24.32 -0.90
C GLU A 163 -3.04 -24.04 0.49
N ALA A 164 -2.20 -23.00 0.57
CA ALA A 164 -1.58 -22.58 1.84
C ALA A 164 -2.58 -21.98 2.85
N PHE A 165 -3.84 -21.78 2.44
CA PHE A 165 -4.84 -21.09 3.26
C PHE A 165 -6.06 -21.94 3.61
N ARG A 166 -6.72 -21.62 4.73
CA ARG A 166 -8.02 -22.16 5.14
C ARG A 166 -8.96 -21.03 5.59
N PRO A 167 -10.16 -20.89 5.00
CA PRO A 167 -10.59 -21.52 3.75
C PRO A 167 -9.70 -21.08 2.58
N GLN A 168 -9.60 -21.92 1.56
CA GLN A 168 -8.81 -21.64 0.38
C GLN A 168 -9.39 -20.44 -0.40
N PRO A 169 -8.59 -19.42 -0.76
CA PRO A 169 -9.04 -18.33 -1.62
C PRO A 169 -9.21 -18.79 -3.08
N ALA A 170 -10.04 -18.06 -3.83
CA ALA A 170 -10.25 -18.33 -5.25
C ALA A 170 -9.07 -17.94 -6.14
N VAL A 171 -8.12 -17.16 -5.62
CA VAL A 171 -6.98 -16.60 -6.37
C VAL A 171 -5.67 -16.84 -5.62
N GLN A 172 -4.57 -16.85 -6.34
CA GLN A 172 -3.24 -16.92 -5.74
C GLN A 172 -2.90 -15.63 -5.00
N SER A 173 -2.04 -15.77 -4.01
CA SER A 173 -1.47 -14.66 -3.25
C SER A 173 -0.01 -14.43 -3.62
N ALA A 174 0.52 -13.29 -3.23
CA ALA A 174 1.94 -12.99 -3.28
C ALA A 174 2.36 -12.24 -2.02
N PHE A 175 3.61 -12.44 -1.62
CA PHE A 175 4.21 -11.68 -0.54
C PHE A 175 5.10 -10.59 -1.11
N VAL A 176 4.89 -9.35 -0.66
CA VAL A 176 5.58 -8.16 -1.18
C VAL A 176 6.15 -7.33 -0.04
N ARG A 177 7.26 -6.66 -0.31
CA ARG A 177 7.86 -5.65 0.56
C ARG A 177 7.72 -4.27 -0.06
N LEU A 178 7.37 -3.28 0.76
CA LEU A 178 7.30 -1.89 0.41
C LEU A 178 8.21 -1.13 1.39
N GLU A 179 9.26 -0.51 0.87
CA GLU A 179 10.23 0.28 1.64
C GLU A 179 10.02 1.76 1.32
N PRO A 180 9.65 2.59 2.32
CA PRO A 180 9.48 4.01 2.11
C PRO A 180 10.72 4.64 1.49
N ARG A 181 10.52 5.44 0.45
CA ARG A 181 11.62 6.08 -0.29
C ARG A 181 11.59 7.60 -0.12
N GLN A 182 12.77 8.18 -0.02
CA GLN A 182 12.92 9.63 -0.14
C GLN A 182 13.11 9.99 -1.62
N ARG A 183 12.34 10.95 -2.10
CA ARG A 183 12.46 11.46 -3.46
C ARG A 183 13.20 12.78 -3.48
N THR A 184 13.99 12.99 -4.54
CA THR A 184 14.66 14.28 -4.80
C THR A 184 13.69 15.31 -5.35
N VAL A 185 12.64 14.87 -6.07
CA VAL A 185 11.59 15.73 -6.62
C VAL A 185 10.25 15.30 -6.04
N ASN A 186 9.63 16.21 -5.31
CA ASN A 186 8.32 16.00 -4.69
C ASN A 186 7.25 16.86 -5.36
N PRO A 187 5.97 16.46 -5.31
CA PRO A 187 4.87 17.35 -5.61
C PRO A 187 4.88 18.53 -4.64
N VAL A 188 4.63 19.71 -5.18
CA VAL A 188 4.39 20.92 -4.36
C VAL A 188 3.08 20.76 -3.58
N ASP A 189 2.15 20.00 -4.16
CA ASP A 189 0.84 19.69 -3.59
C ASP A 189 0.51 18.20 -3.82
N MET A 190 0.43 17.42 -2.75
CA MET A 190 0.10 15.99 -2.80
C MET A 190 -1.35 15.73 -3.22
N GLU A 191 -2.28 16.59 -2.83
CA GLU A 191 -3.67 16.46 -3.24
C GLU A 191 -3.81 16.70 -4.75
N GLY A 192 -3.14 17.73 -5.25
CA GLY A 192 -3.02 18.00 -6.68
C GLY A 192 -2.41 16.84 -7.46
N PHE A 193 -1.31 16.25 -6.96
CA PHE A 193 -0.71 15.05 -7.56
C PHE A 193 -1.71 13.89 -7.65
N ASN A 194 -2.35 13.57 -6.53
CA ASN A 194 -3.35 12.50 -6.47
C ASN A 194 -4.54 12.77 -7.41
N SER A 195 -4.94 14.04 -7.55
CA SER A 195 -6.01 14.46 -8.47
C SER A 195 -5.62 14.26 -9.93
N VAL A 196 -4.41 14.68 -10.31
CA VAL A 196 -3.85 14.49 -11.66
C VAL A 196 -3.80 13.01 -12.02
N VAL A 197 -3.23 12.17 -11.15
CA VAL A 197 -3.14 10.72 -11.37
C VAL A 197 -4.54 10.10 -11.51
N ARG A 198 -5.46 10.44 -10.61
CA ARG A 198 -6.85 9.95 -10.66
C ARG A 198 -7.55 10.34 -11.96
N GLN A 199 -7.43 11.60 -12.39
CA GLN A 199 -8.06 12.09 -13.62
C GLN A 199 -7.48 11.43 -14.87
N ALA A 200 -6.16 11.29 -14.95
CA ALA A 200 -5.47 10.65 -16.07
C ALA A 200 -5.91 9.19 -16.26
N PHE A 201 -5.93 8.40 -15.17
CA PHE A 201 -6.34 7.00 -15.22
C PHE A 201 -7.86 6.81 -15.26
N GLY A 202 -8.65 7.79 -14.88
CA GLY A 202 -10.13 7.77 -15.03
C GLY A 202 -10.57 7.72 -16.48
N GLN A 203 -9.72 8.14 -17.41
CA GLN A 203 -9.96 8.12 -18.85
C GLN A 203 -8.89 7.29 -19.59
N ARG A 204 -8.59 6.10 -19.11
CA ARG A 204 -7.46 5.23 -19.51
C ARG A 204 -7.29 5.07 -21.03
N ARG A 205 -8.38 5.05 -21.82
CA ARG A 205 -8.30 4.91 -23.28
C ARG A 205 -7.99 6.21 -24.01
N LYS A 206 -8.04 7.36 -23.36
CA LYS A 206 -7.74 8.67 -23.95
C LYS A 206 -6.25 9.01 -23.82
N ARG A 207 -5.77 9.86 -24.73
CA ARG A 207 -4.44 10.50 -24.61
C ARG A 207 -4.43 11.41 -23.39
N VAL A 208 -3.30 11.52 -22.72
CA VAL A 208 -3.17 12.29 -21.46
C VAL A 208 -3.51 13.78 -21.68
N GLY A 209 -3.18 14.36 -22.82
CA GLY A 209 -3.57 15.73 -23.15
C GLY A 209 -5.08 15.94 -23.16
N ASN A 210 -5.86 14.95 -23.59
CA ASN A 210 -7.31 15.00 -23.55
C ASN A 210 -7.88 14.68 -22.16
N ALA A 211 -7.27 13.73 -21.45
CA ALA A 211 -7.69 13.36 -20.10
C ALA A 211 -7.51 14.52 -19.11
N LEU A 212 -6.45 15.32 -19.27
CA LEU A 212 -6.09 16.43 -18.40
C LEU A 212 -6.40 17.82 -19.01
N LYS A 213 -7.23 17.90 -20.05
CA LYS A 213 -7.52 19.15 -20.78
C LYS A 213 -7.94 20.31 -19.86
N GLY A 214 -8.69 20.02 -18.80
CA GLY A 214 -9.14 21.03 -17.82
C GLY A 214 -8.02 21.66 -16.97
N LEU A 215 -6.85 21.03 -16.89
CA LEU A 215 -5.75 21.48 -16.03
C LEU A 215 -4.76 22.42 -16.74
N LYS A 216 -4.92 22.69 -18.05
CA LYS A 216 -4.06 23.58 -18.86
C LYS A 216 -2.56 23.27 -18.70
N VAL A 217 -2.17 21.98 -18.73
CA VAL A 217 -0.78 21.53 -18.57
C VAL A 217 0.11 22.13 -19.65
N PRO A 218 1.24 22.78 -19.29
CA PRO A 218 2.20 23.32 -20.25
C PRO A 218 3.14 22.22 -20.76
N TRP A 219 2.65 21.34 -21.64
CA TRP A 219 3.29 20.09 -22.07
C TRP A 219 4.73 20.22 -22.49
N GLN A 220 5.09 21.30 -23.21
CA GLN A 220 6.48 21.55 -23.63
C GLN A 220 7.42 21.76 -22.44
N LYS A 221 6.97 22.49 -21.41
CA LYS A 221 7.77 22.72 -20.19
C LYS A 221 7.90 21.44 -19.34
N VAL A 222 6.86 20.64 -19.31
CA VAL A 222 6.82 19.36 -18.56
C VAL A 222 7.68 18.30 -19.24
N GLY A 223 7.92 18.41 -20.56
CA GLY A 223 8.71 17.44 -21.32
C GLY A 223 7.99 16.10 -21.49
N ILE A 224 6.66 16.11 -21.62
CA ILE A 224 5.83 14.92 -21.83
C ILE A 224 4.98 15.12 -23.08
N ASP A 225 4.99 14.12 -23.97
CA ASP A 225 4.13 14.12 -25.15
C ASP A 225 2.65 13.96 -24.74
N PRO A 226 1.78 14.94 -25.02
CA PRO A 226 0.35 14.85 -24.70
C PRO A 226 -0.39 13.78 -25.47
N SER A 227 0.21 13.18 -26.51
CA SER A 227 -0.34 12.06 -27.26
C SER A 227 -0.23 10.72 -26.55
N LEU A 228 0.63 10.59 -25.53
CA LEU A 228 0.77 9.40 -24.70
C LEU A 228 -0.53 9.12 -23.93
N ARG A 229 -0.67 7.86 -23.51
CA ARG A 229 -1.70 7.47 -22.54
C ARG A 229 -1.13 7.49 -21.13
N ALA A 230 -2.00 7.63 -20.13
CA ALA A 230 -1.61 7.63 -18.72
C ALA A 230 -0.71 6.43 -18.34
N GLU A 231 -0.98 5.26 -18.92
CA GLU A 231 -0.21 4.05 -18.65
C GLU A 231 1.26 4.08 -19.17
N GLN A 232 1.61 5.02 -20.03
CA GLN A 232 2.96 5.18 -20.59
C GLN A 232 3.80 6.20 -19.82
N ILE A 233 3.22 6.87 -18.83
CA ILE A 233 3.87 7.93 -18.04
C ILE A 233 4.36 7.33 -16.73
N ASP A 234 5.62 7.58 -16.40
CA ASP A 234 6.25 7.19 -15.15
C ASP A 234 5.84 8.09 -13.98
N VAL A 235 6.26 7.72 -12.78
CA VAL A 235 5.93 8.47 -11.55
C VAL A 235 6.46 9.90 -11.62
N ASP A 236 7.69 10.09 -12.08
CA ASP A 236 8.32 11.43 -12.15
C ASP A 236 7.62 12.31 -13.19
N GLY A 237 7.13 11.73 -14.27
CA GLY A 237 6.27 12.40 -15.24
C GLY A 237 4.98 12.92 -14.60
N PHE A 238 4.32 12.12 -13.80
CA PHE A 238 3.13 12.58 -13.07
C PHE A 238 3.45 13.68 -12.04
N VAL A 239 4.59 13.61 -11.35
CA VAL A 239 5.06 14.67 -10.44
C VAL A 239 5.29 15.98 -11.21
N ARG A 240 5.98 15.93 -12.37
CA ARG A 240 6.20 17.12 -13.20
C ARG A 240 4.88 17.72 -13.71
N ILE A 241 3.92 16.89 -14.13
CA ILE A 241 2.59 17.37 -14.54
C ILE A 241 1.91 18.08 -13.37
N ALA A 242 1.83 17.44 -12.20
CA ALA A 242 1.19 18.02 -11.02
C ALA A 242 1.79 19.37 -10.63
N ASN A 243 3.11 19.44 -10.53
CA ASN A 243 3.84 20.68 -10.17
C ASN A 243 3.59 21.82 -11.18
N SER A 244 3.40 21.50 -12.46
CA SER A 244 3.11 22.50 -13.48
C SER A 244 1.69 23.11 -13.37
N CYS A 245 0.78 22.44 -12.66
CA CYS A 245 -0.60 22.89 -12.48
C CYS A 245 -0.76 23.86 -11.30
N VAL A 246 0.11 23.79 -10.29
CA VAL A 246 0.00 24.62 -9.07
C VAL A 246 0.19 26.12 -9.37
N GLY A 247 1.04 26.48 -10.36
CA GLY A 247 1.26 27.87 -10.75
C GLY A 247 0.10 28.55 -11.50
N ASN A 248 -0.87 27.78 -12.00
CA ASN A 248 -1.98 28.32 -12.81
C ASN A 248 -3.23 28.68 -11.97
N ALA A 249 -3.29 28.30 -10.71
CA ALA A 249 -4.41 28.64 -9.82
C ALA A 249 -4.31 30.08 -9.25
N ALA A 250 -3.12 30.66 -9.24
CA ALA A 250 -2.86 31.99 -8.65
C ALA A 250 -3.18 33.16 -9.59
N THR A 251 -3.47 32.91 -10.89
CA THR A 251 -3.66 33.99 -11.88
C THR A 251 -5.13 34.32 -12.19
N THR A 252 -6.10 33.71 -11.48
CA THR A 252 -7.53 33.94 -11.78
C THR A 252 -8.24 34.86 -10.77
N THR A 253 -7.54 35.52 -9.85
CA THR A 253 -8.12 36.45 -8.87
C THR A 253 -7.53 37.86 -8.98
N GLY A 254 -7.42 38.39 -10.19
CA GLY A 254 -6.85 39.73 -10.33
C GLY A 254 -7.13 40.41 -11.66
N GLU A 255 -8.40 40.44 -12.10
CA GLU A 255 -8.86 41.45 -13.08
C GLU A 255 -10.39 41.59 -12.97
N GLY A 256 -10.77 42.66 -12.31
CA GLY A 256 -12.19 43.06 -12.28
C GLY A 256 -12.51 44.04 -11.16
N LEU A 257 -11.95 45.23 -11.24
CA LEU A 257 -12.52 46.43 -10.63
C LEU A 257 -11.77 47.64 -11.23
N GLU A 258 -12.25 48.16 -12.34
CA GLU A 258 -12.32 49.55 -12.67
C GLU A 258 -13.65 49.85 -13.36
#